data_b72a490d8541e23edf619c28296c3224
#
_entry.id   b72a490d8541e23edf619c28296c3224
#
_cell.length_a   1.000
_cell.length_b   1.000
_cell.length_c   1.000
_cell.angle_alpha   90.00
_cell.angle_beta   90.00
_cell.angle_gamma   90.00
#
_symmetry.space_group_name_H-M   'P 1'
#
loop_
_entity.id
_entity.type
_entity.pdbx_description
1 polymer ?
#
loop_
_entity_poly.entity_id
_entity_poly.type
_entity_poly.pdbx_seq_one_letter_code
_entity_poly.pdbx_strand_id
1 'polypeptide(L)'
;MTETVLLVGGGGREHAIARAVERSPDATLYACASNRNPGIDAVSDGFESIGETDADAVVEYAGAVGATMAVIGPEAALEAGIADALDAAGVYAFGPRAEEARIETDKAFQREFMEDNDVPGYPDYAVFEEPAAAADHVREADRHLAIKPRGLTGGKGVRVTGDQVTAAEGAEYVLESDHDAFVIEERLVGEEFTVQAFVANGQYRVTPAVQDHKRAYEGDEGPNTGGMGSYSDATFELPFMTEADYTMAVEILDAVVDALPEYKGILYGQFMLTADGPKVVEFNARFGDPEAMNTLPVLETDVVSILRAARDGDDLPELKFENRATVCKYAVPEGYPTDPRAGAEVTIDPESAGEALLFYASVDAREDGVYTTTSRAFAVVGRGDTITGAEAVAADAIERADETGLRIRHDIGTADLLLARIEHMNRLRED
;
A
#
# COMPACT_ATOMS: atom_id res chain seq x y z
N MET A 1 6.56 -30.02 6.78
CA MET A 1 7.55 -29.44 7.75
C MET A 1 7.00 -28.09 8.12
N THR A 2 7.06 -27.71 9.37
CA THR A 2 6.65 -26.38 9.82
C THR A 2 7.63 -25.35 9.26
N GLU A 3 7.13 -24.31 8.60
CA GLU A 3 7.94 -23.21 8.11
C GLU A 3 8.15 -22.19 9.23
N THR A 4 9.33 -21.61 9.30
CA THR A 4 9.62 -20.48 10.17
C THR A 4 9.66 -19.21 9.31
N VAL A 5 8.67 -18.36 9.48
CA VAL A 5 8.50 -17.12 8.71
C VAL A 5 8.97 -15.93 9.53
N LEU A 6 9.89 -15.14 8.99
CA LEU A 6 10.26 -13.84 9.55
C LEU A 6 9.49 -12.72 8.85
N LEU A 7 8.77 -11.91 9.60
CA LEU A 7 8.15 -10.68 9.11
C LEU A 7 9.05 -9.49 9.45
N VAL A 8 9.41 -8.71 8.44
CA VAL A 8 10.16 -7.45 8.60
C VAL A 8 9.21 -6.27 8.45
N GLY A 9 9.04 -5.49 9.52
CA GLY A 9 8.19 -4.32 9.58
C GLY A 9 7.11 -4.39 10.66
N GLY A 10 6.61 -3.21 11.08
CA GLY A 10 5.74 -3.07 12.25
C GLY A 10 4.47 -2.23 12.04
N GLY A 11 4.05 -1.99 10.79
CA GLY A 11 2.87 -1.20 10.45
C GLY A 11 1.56 -2.00 10.40
N GLY A 12 0.48 -1.34 9.94
CA GLY A 12 -0.84 -1.98 9.80
C GLY A 12 -0.86 -3.05 8.72
N ARG A 13 -0.17 -2.83 7.62
CA ARG A 13 0.08 -3.81 6.57
C ARG A 13 0.76 -5.06 7.11
N GLU A 14 1.82 -4.88 7.88
CA GLU A 14 2.57 -5.98 8.48
C GLU A 14 1.73 -6.72 9.51
N HIS A 15 0.87 -6.03 10.25
CA HIS A 15 -0.08 -6.69 11.14
C HIS A 15 -1.08 -7.56 10.37
N ALA A 16 -1.55 -7.12 9.19
CA ALA A 16 -2.40 -7.96 8.34
C ALA A 16 -1.66 -9.18 7.79
N ILE A 17 -0.39 -9.02 7.40
CA ILE A 17 0.48 -10.13 6.97
C ILE A 17 0.70 -11.12 8.13
N ALA A 18 1.00 -10.61 9.34
CA ALA A 18 1.20 -11.44 10.53
C ALA A 18 0.00 -12.32 10.81
N ARG A 19 -1.23 -11.74 10.78
CA ARG A 19 -2.48 -12.48 10.96
C ARG A 19 -2.76 -13.48 9.84
N ALA A 20 -2.31 -13.19 8.62
CA ALA A 20 -2.45 -14.12 7.49
C ALA A 20 -1.51 -15.33 7.65
N VAL A 21 -0.29 -15.11 8.13
CA VAL A 21 0.68 -16.18 8.43
C VAL A 21 0.25 -17.01 9.64
N GLU A 22 -0.24 -16.38 10.71
CA GLU A 22 -0.72 -17.04 11.94
C GLU A 22 -1.87 -18.03 11.67
N ARG A 23 -2.70 -17.76 10.66
CA ARG A 23 -3.76 -18.69 10.24
C ARG A 23 -3.24 -19.99 9.62
N SER A 24 -1.98 -20.03 9.19
CA SER A 24 -1.40 -21.26 8.63
C SER A 24 -1.05 -22.27 9.73
N PRO A 25 -1.58 -23.50 9.69
CA PRO A 25 -1.30 -24.50 10.70
C PRO A 25 0.15 -25.03 10.65
N ASP A 26 0.85 -24.75 9.55
CA ASP A 26 2.19 -25.26 9.26
C ASP A 26 3.26 -24.16 9.33
N ALA A 27 2.99 -23.04 10.04
CA ALA A 27 3.91 -21.94 10.18
C ALA A 27 4.16 -21.55 11.64
N THR A 28 5.35 -21.04 11.89
CA THR A 28 5.77 -20.33 13.12
C THR A 28 6.17 -18.92 12.68
N LEU A 29 5.63 -17.90 13.30
CA LEU A 29 5.88 -16.50 12.95
C LEU A 29 6.83 -15.84 13.93
N TYR A 30 7.89 -15.23 13.42
CA TYR A 30 8.72 -14.26 14.13
C TYR A 30 8.65 -12.91 13.43
N ALA A 31 8.84 -11.82 14.17
CA ALA A 31 8.79 -10.48 13.59
C ALA A 31 9.91 -9.59 14.10
N CYS A 32 10.34 -8.64 13.30
CA CYS A 32 11.24 -7.57 13.71
C CYS A 32 10.84 -6.22 13.10
N ALA A 33 10.93 -5.17 13.92
CA ALA A 33 10.68 -3.80 13.52
C ALA A 33 11.28 -2.81 14.52
N SER A 34 11.42 -1.55 14.10
CA SER A 34 11.86 -0.46 14.96
C SER A 34 10.82 -0.09 16.03
N ASN A 35 9.53 -0.30 15.75
CA ASN A 35 8.43 -0.13 16.69
C ASN A 35 7.77 -1.48 17.03
N ARG A 36 7.55 -1.73 18.32
CA ARG A 36 6.86 -2.94 18.76
C ARG A 36 5.35 -2.80 18.57
N ASN A 37 4.84 -3.39 17.50
CA ASN A 37 3.40 -3.43 17.23
C ASN A 37 2.73 -4.49 18.11
N PRO A 38 1.80 -4.11 19.02
CA PRO A 38 1.21 -5.05 19.97
C PRO A 38 0.36 -6.15 19.30
N GLY A 39 -0.19 -5.87 18.13
CA GLY A 39 -0.97 -6.85 17.39
C GLY A 39 -0.10 -7.89 16.68
N ILE A 40 1.07 -7.49 16.17
CA ILE A 40 2.05 -8.43 15.61
C ILE A 40 2.68 -9.27 16.73
N ASP A 41 3.06 -8.62 17.84
CA ASP A 41 3.65 -9.28 18.99
C ASP A 41 2.71 -10.37 19.56
N ALA A 42 1.40 -10.10 19.61
CA ALA A 42 0.39 -11.03 20.14
C ALA A 42 0.20 -12.30 19.29
N VAL A 43 0.50 -12.26 17.98
CA VAL A 43 0.32 -13.40 17.06
C VAL A 43 1.66 -14.03 16.62
N SER A 44 2.79 -13.48 17.05
CA SER A 44 4.12 -14.02 16.75
C SER A 44 4.68 -14.83 17.93
N ASP A 45 5.53 -15.81 17.60
CA ASP A 45 6.28 -16.62 18.58
C ASP A 45 7.48 -15.84 19.15
N GLY A 46 7.83 -14.71 18.56
CA GLY A 46 8.84 -13.77 19.05
C GLY A 46 8.91 -12.52 18.21
N PHE A 47 9.20 -11.41 18.90
CA PHE A 47 9.34 -10.08 18.31
C PHE A 47 10.64 -9.44 18.80
N GLU A 48 11.48 -8.98 17.86
CA GLU A 48 12.74 -8.28 18.19
C GLU A 48 12.70 -6.83 17.69
N SER A 49 13.18 -5.90 18.53
CA SER A 49 13.26 -4.49 18.14
C SER A 49 14.52 -4.23 17.32
N ILE A 50 14.38 -4.26 16.00
CA ILE A 50 15.46 -4.08 15.01
C ILE A 50 14.99 -3.05 13.99
N GLY A 51 15.87 -2.13 13.58
CA GLY A 51 15.60 -1.23 12.46
C GLY A 51 15.45 -2.02 11.15
N GLU A 52 14.37 -1.77 10.42
CA GLU A 52 14.00 -2.53 9.22
C GLU A 52 15.03 -2.42 8.08
N THR A 53 15.94 -1.46 8.15
CA THR A 53 17.02 -1.22 7.17
C THR A 53 18.38 -1.72 7.64
N ASP A 54 18.49 -2.30 8.86
CA ASP A 54 19.72 -2.89 9.40
C ASP A 54 19.86 -4.35 8.94
N ALA A 55 20.47 -4.53 7.77
CA ALA A 55 20.59 -5.84 7.13
C ALA A 55 21.34 -6.86 8.01
N ASP A 56 22.41 -6.43 8.70
CA ASP A 56 23.21 -7.32 9.54
C ASP A 56 22.36 -7.84 10.73
N ALA A 57 21.63 -6.95 11.41
CA ALA A 57 20.79 -7.31 12.54
C ALA A 57 19.59 -8.17 12.13
N VAL A 58 18.95 -7.88 10.98
CA VAL A 58 17.84 -8.69 10.45
C VAL A 58 18.31 -10.10 10.09
N VAL A 59 19.46 -10.25 9.43
CA VAL A 59 20.03 -11.56 9.07
C VAL A 59 20.45 -12.34 10.32
N GLU A 60 21.06 -11.67 11.31
CA GLU A 60 21.43 -12.32 12.59
C GLU A 60 20.19 -12.87 13.30
N TYR A 61 19.11 -12.08 13.37
CA TYR A 61 17.86 -12.50 13.99
C TYR A 61 17.19 -13.64 13.20
N ALA A 62 17.15 -13.56 11.87
CA ALA A 62 16.65 -14.63 11.00
C ALA A 62 17.39 -15.97 11.28
N GLY A 63 18.72 -15.92 11.40
CA GLY A 63 19.53 -17.08 11.76
C GLY A 63 19.25 -17.58 13.18
N ALA A 64 19.09 -16.70 14.16
CA ALA A 64 18.83 -17.05 15.56
C ALA A 64 17.49 -17.78 15.74
N VAL A 65 16.44 -17.38 15.00
CA VAL A 65 15.11 -18.02 15.05
C VAL A 65 14.97 -19.20 14.07
N GLY A 66 15.98 -19.43 13.21
CA GLY A 66 15.94 -20.48 12.20
C GLY A 66 14.92 -20.21 11.09
N ALA A 67 14.78 -18.96 10.67
CA ALA A 67 13.85 -18.58 9.61
C ALA A 67 14.17 -19.32 8.30
N THR A 68 13.14 -19.91 7.68
CA THR A 68 13.24 -20.57 6.36
C THR A 68 12.83 -19.63 5.23
N MET A 69 12.00 -18.66 5.54
CA MET A 69 11.55 -17.63 4.63
C MET A 69 11.25 -16.31 5.37
N ALA A 70 11.22 -15.22 4.65
CA ALA A 70 10.89 -13.90 5.18
C ALA A 70 9.89 -13.17 4.27
N VAL A 71 9.07 -12.30 4.85
CA VAL A 71 8.20 -11.35 4.14
C VAL A 71 8.62 -9.94 4.54
N ILE A 72 8.87 -9.08 3.54
CA ILE A 72 9.34 -7.71 3.76
C ILE A 72 8.18 -6.77 3.49
N GLY A 73 7.80 -5.98 4.50
CA GLY A 73 6.71 -5.04 4.40
C GLY A 73 7.10 -3.65 3.89
N PRO A 74 8.08 -2.94 4.53
CA PRO A 74 8.39 -1.55 4.20
C PRO A 74 9.28 -1.44 2.95
N GLU A 75 9.00 -0.44 2.12
CA GLU A 75 9.78 -0.09 0.92
C GLU A 75 11.23 0.28 1.24
N ALA A 76 11.46 0.96 2.37
CA ALA A 76 12.81 1.33 2.82
C ALA A 76 13.70 0.10 3.09
N ALA A 77 13.13 -1.00 3.56
CA ALA A 77 13.85 -2.25 3.76
C ALA A 77 14.25 -2.91 2.43
N LEU A 78 13.38 -2.83 1.42
CA LEU A 78 13.69 -3.32 0.07
C LEU A 78 14.79 -2.47 -0.58
N GLU A 79 14.70 -1.15 -0.49
CA GLU A 79 15.74 -0.22 -0.98
C GLU A 79 17.09 -0.46 -0.28
N ALA A 80 17.08 -0.79 1.02
CA ALA A 80 18.27 -1.11 1.79
C ALA A 80 18.87 -2.49 1.48
N GLY A 81 18.24 -3.31 0.62
CA GLY A 81 18.74 -4.62 0.21
C GLY A 81 18.53 -5.73 1.24
N ILE A 82 17.52 -5.62 2.10
CA ILE A 82 17.20 -6.68 3.08
C ILE A 82 16.91 -8.02 2.40
N ALA A 83 16.21 -8.00 1.25
CA ALA A 83 15.92 -9.21 0.48
C ALA A 83 17.21 -9.87 -0.02
N ASP A 84 18.16 -9.07 -0.54
CA ASP A 84 19.48 -9.56 -1.00
C ASP A 84 20.27 -10.20 0.13
N ALA A 85 20.30 -9.57 1.31
CA ALA A 85 21.02 -10.03 2.47
C ALA A 85 20.46 -11.35 3.02
N LEU A 86 19.13 -11.48 3.11
CA LEU A 86 18.44 -12.69 3.55
C LEU A 86 18.66 -13.84 2.57
N ASP A 87 18.53 -13.61 1.26
CA ASP A 87 18.82 -14.61 0.23
C ASP A 87 20.27 -15.11 0.31
N ALA A 88 21.23 -14.18 0.47
CA ALA A 88 22.64 -14.53 0.63
C ALA A 88 22.92 -15.36 1.89
N ALA A 89 22.12 -15.19 2.94
CA ALA A 89 22.14 -15.97 4.16
C ALA A 89 21.38 -17.32 4.08
N GLY A 90 20.71 -17.59 2.94
CA GLY A 90 19.95 -18.83 2.72
C GLY A 90 18.53 -18.79 3.27
N VAL A 91 18.00 -17.61 3.58
CA VAL A 91 16.61 -17.38 3.97
C VAL A 91 15.87 -16.83 2.74
N TYR A 92 14.86 -17.55 2.25
CA TYR A 92 14.09 -17.10 1.08
C TYR A 92 13.30 -15.82 1.42
N ALA A 93 13.66 -14.70 0.81
CA ALA A 93 12.93 -13.47 0.98
C ALA A 93 11.81 -13.37 -0.07
N PHE A 94 10.53 -13.31 0.38
CA PHE A 94 9.41 -12.95 -0.46
C PHE A 94 9.30 -11.42 -0.47
N GLY A 95 10.05 -10.83 -1.34
CA GLY A 95 10.23 -9.41 -1.61
C GLY A 95 11.30 -9.26 -2.69
N PRO A 96 11.20 -8.31 -3.61
CA PRO A 96 12.19 -8.11 -4.66
C PRO A 96 13.52 -7.67 -4.06
N ARG A 97 14.61 -7.96 -4.78
CA ARG A 97 15.92 -7.41 -4.48
C ARG A 97 15.95 -5.92 -4.74
N ALA A 98 16.96 -5.24 -4.25
CA ALA A 98 17.08 -3.79 -4.39
C ALA A 98 17.05 -3.33 -5.87
N GLU A 99 17.58 -4.13 -6.80
CA GLU A 99 17.54 -3.79 -8.24
C GLU A 99 16.12 -3.81 -8.80
N GLU A 100 15.32 -4.84 -8.54
CA GLU A 100 13.93 -4.92 -8.99
C GLU A 100 13.02 -3.97 -8.19
N ALA A 101 13.36 -3.67 -6.92
CA ALA A 101 12.62 -2.71 -6.10
C ALA A 101 12.72 -1.27 -6.63
N ARG A 102 13.64 -0.97 -7.54
CA ARG A 102 13.72 0.31 -8.23
C ARG A 102 12.43 0.69 -8.96
N ILE A 103 11.60 -0.27 -9.31
CA ILE A 103 10.27 0.02 -9.88
C ILE A 103 9.39 0.85 -8.93
N GLU A 104 9.63 0.81 -7.61
CA GLU A 104 9.01 1.68 -6.61
C GLU A 104 9.90 2.86 -6.22
N THR A 105 11.19 2.58 -5.98
CA THR A 105 12.08 3.54 -5.30
C THR A 105 12.60 4.65 -6.21
N ASP A 106 12.52 4.47 -7.53
CA ASP A 106 12.97 5.45 -8.54
C ASP A 106 11.90 5.70 -9.61
N LYS A 107 11.18 6.82 -9.49
CA LYS A 107 10.08 7.17 -10.41
C LYS A 107 10.54 7.41 -11.85
N ALA A 108 11.77 7.90 -12.06
CA ALA A 108 12.31 8.06 -13.41
C ALA A 108 12.56 6.68 -14.03
N PHE A 109 13.24 5.78 -13.28
CA PHE A 109 13.43 4.41 -13.72
C PHE A 109 12.09 3.72 -14.02
N GLN A 110 11.07 3.92 -13.19
CA GLN A 110 9.76 3.31 -13.41
C GLN A 110 9.16 3.69 -14.76
N ARG A 111 9.23 4.98 -15.16
CA ARG A 111 8.70 5.44 -16.44
C ARG A 111 9.55 4.99 -17.63
N GLU A 112 10.86 5.11 -17.51
CA GLU A 112 11.82 4.62 -18.52
C GLU A 112 11.68 3.11 -18.73
N PHE A 113 11.54 2.34 -17.63
CA PHE A 113 11.28 0.90 -17.66
C PHE A 113 9.99 0.56 -18.43
N MET A 114 8.89 1.29 -18.18
CA MET A 114 7.64 1.06 -18.90
C MET A 114 7.79 1.35 -20.40
N GLU A 115 8.47 2.42 -20.78
CA GLU A 115 8.71 2.80 -22.17
C GLU A 115 9.64 1.80 -22.86
N ASP A 116 10.75 1.43 -22.25
CA ASP A 116 11.76 0.52 -22.81
C ASP A 116 11.25 -0.92 -23.00
N ASN A 117 10.25 -1.32 -22.23
CA ASN A 117 9.66 -2.67 -22.28
C ASN A 117 8.24 -2.70 -22.88
N ASP A 118 7.80 -1.62 -23.54
CA ASP A 118 6.47 -1.53 -24.15
C ASP A 118 5.31 -1.84 -23.15
N VAL A 119 5.48 -1.59 -21.83
CA VAL A 119 4.44 -1.75 -20.82
C VAL A 119 3.37 -0.68 -21.03
N PRO A 120 2.11 -1.05 -21.29
CA PRO A 120 1.08 -0.07 -21.63
C PRO A 120 0.62 0.76 -20.42
N GLY A 121 -0.08 1.87 -20.70
CA GLY A 121 -0.80 2.63 -19.66
C GLY A 121 0.03 3.67 -18.91
N TYR A 122 1.27 3.95 -19.24
CA TYR A 122 1.98 5.08 -18.63
C TYR A 122 1.47 6.43 -19.18
N PRO A 123 1.45 7.48 -18.34
CA PRO A 123 1.12 8.83 -18.78
C PRO A 123 2.23 9.44 -19.62
N ASP A 124 1.93 10.49 -20.38
CA ASP A 124 2.98 11.34 -20.93
C ASP A 124 3.86 11.88 -19.79
N TYR A 125 5.17 11.77 -19.93
CA TYR A 125 6.11 12.18 -18.89
C TYR A 125 7.37 12.84 -19.42
N ALA A 126 8.06 13.56 -18.55
CA ALA A 126 9.41 14.06 -18.78
C ALA A 126 10.22 14.02 -17.49
N VAL A 127 11.50 13.64 -17.60
CA VAL A 127 12.43 13.58 -16.48
C VAL A 127 13.35 14.80 -16.53
N PHE A 128 13.55 15.43 -15.38
CA PHE A 128 14.40 16.61 -15.23
C PHE A 128 15.41 16.38 -14.10
N GLU A 129 16.68 16.41 -14.43
CA GLU A 129 17.80 16.36 -13.48
C GLU A 129 18.16 17.76 -12.92
N GLU A 130 17.57 18.82 -13.49
CA GLU A 130 17.80 20.20 -13.10
C GLU A 130 16.47 20.86 -12.67
N PRO A 131 16.30 21.24 -11.40
CA PRO A 131 15.05 21.84 -10.91
C PRO A 131 14.59 23.08 -11.69
N ALA A 132 15.55 23.89 -12.18
CA ALA A 132 15.23 25.08 -12.97
C ALA A 132 14.51 24.72 -14.30
N ALA A 133 14.98 23.67 -14.98
CA ALA A 133 14.36 23.19 -16.21
C ALA A 133 12.97 22.59 -15.97
N ALA A 134 12.81 21.85 -14.87
CA ALA A 134 11.51 21.33 -14.44
C ALA A 134 10.51 22.45 -14.13
N ALA A 135 10.94 23.50 -13.39
CA ALA A 135 10.11 24.65 -13.06
C ALA A 135 9.70 25.46 -14.32
N ASP A 136 10.58 25.61 -15.28
CA ASP A 136 10.25 26.29 -16.54
C ASP A 136 9.25 25.46 -17.34
N HIS A 137 9.41 24.14 -17.42
CA HIS A 137 8.45 23.24 -18.05
C HIS A 137 7.06 23.35 -17.41
N VAL A 138 6.97 23.37 -16.07
CA VAL A 138 5.69 23.52 -15.35
C VAL A 138 5.02 24.86 -15.63
N ARG A 139 5.80 25.97 -15.79
CA ARG A 139 5.25 27.30 -16.09
C ARG A 139 4.74 27.42 -17.51
N GLU A 140 5.41 26.79 -18.46
CA GLU A 140 5.15 26.90 -19.90
C GLU A 140 4.09 25.92 -20.39
N ALA A 141 3.72 24.92 -19.56
CA ALA A 141 2.73 23.91 -19.92
C ALA A 141 1.34 24.53 -20.16
N ASP A 142 0.70 24.12 -21.24
CA ASP A 142 -0.68 24.48 -21.60
C ASP A 142 -1.72 23.51 -21.03
N ARG A 143 -1.27 22.51 -20.27
CA ARG A 143 -2.08 21.48 -19.60
C ARG A 143 -1.72 21.35 -18.11
N HIS A 144 -2.59 20.69 -17.36
CA HIS A 144 -2.31 20.38 -15.97
C HIS A 144 -1.34 19.20 -15.84
N LEU A 145 -0.47 19.27 -14.83
CA LEU A 145 0.64 18.35 -14.63
C LEU A 145 0.65 17.78 -13.20
N ALA A 146 1.19 16.56 -13.06
CA ALA A 146 1.59 15.98 -11.80
C ALA A 146 3.11 16.12 -11.64
N ILE A 147 3.54 16.81 -10.58
CA ILE A 147 4.95 17.09 -10.25
C ILE A 147 5.39 16.09 -9.19
N LYS A 148 6.30 15.19 -9.53
CA LYS A 148 6.75 14.10 -8.66
C LYS A 148 8.26 14.23 -8.43
N PRO A 149 8.74 14.46 -7.19
CA PRO A 149 10.16 14.32 -6.88
C PRO A 149 10.63 12.90 -7.18
N ARG A 150 11.83 12.75 -7.77
CA ARG A 150 12.48 11.46 -7.94
C ARG A 150 12.79 10.83 -6.57
N GLY A 151 12.65 9.51 -6.44
CA GLY A 151 12.87 8.77 -5.21
C GLY A 151 11.64 8.68 -4.30
N LEU A 152 11.82 8.05 -3.13
CA LEU A 152 10.75 7.76 -2.18
C LEU A 152 10.27 9.04 -1.46
N THR A 153 8.98 9.35 -1.57
CA THR A 153 8.34 10.46 -0.85
C THR A 153 7.08 10.05 -0.10
N GLY A 154 6.68 8.77 -0.18
CA GLY A 154 5.45 8.26 0.42
C GLY A 154 4.18 9.01 -0.05
N GLY A 155 4.15 9.47 -1.31
CA GLY A 155 3.06 10.26 -1.89
C GLY A 155 2.97 11.71 -1.41
N LYS A 156 3.69 12.09 -0.35
CA LYS A 156 3.59 13.44 0.26
C LYS A 156 4.31 14.53 -0.55
N GLY A 157 5.27 14.17 -1.41
CA GLY A 157 6.01 15.07 -2.29
C GLY A 157 5.28 15.44 -3.58
N VAL A 158 4.22 14.73 -3.95
CA VAL A 158 3.52 14.98 -5.23
C VAL A 158 2.67 16.25 -5.14
N ARG A 159 2.73 17.06 -6.22
CA ARG A 159 1.86 18.24 -6.40
C ARG A 159 1.18 18.15 -7.76
N VAL A 160 -0.11 18.44 -7.80
CA VAL A 160 -0.93 18.40 -9.03
C VAL A 160 -1.43 19.80 -9.35
N THR A 161 -1.03 20.32 -10.51
CA THR A 161 -1.49 21.65 -10.96
C THR A 161 -2.96 21.59 -11.38
N GLY A 162 -3.69 22.66 -11.08
CA GLY A 162 -5.15 22.73 -11.33
C GLY A 162 -6.00 21.90 -10.37
N ASP A 163 -5.38 21.36 -9.29
CA ASP A 163 -6.05 20.70 -8.17
C ASP A 163 -5.48 21.24 -6.85
N GLN A 164 -4.26 20.86 -6.50
CA GLN A 164 -3.60 21.21 -5.24
C GLN A 164 -2.89 22.56 -5.32
N VAL A 165 -2.32 22.88 -6.48
CA VAL A 165 -1.50 24.07 -6.72
C VAL A 165 -1.80 24.68 -8.10
N THR A 166 -1.48 25.96 -8.26
CA THR A 166 -1.39 26.59 -9.57
C THR A 166 -0.06 26.21 -10.26
N ALA A 167 0.07 26.42 -11.56
CA ALA A 167 1.34 26.19 -12.27
C ALA A 167 2.48 27.04 -11.68
N ALA A 168 2.20 28.28 -11.24
CA ALA A 168 3.20 29.13 -10.59
C ALA A 168 3.66 28.59 -9.26
N GLU A 169 2.74 28.18 -8.38
CA GLU A 169 3.06 27.55 -7.09
C GLU A 169 3.75 26.20 -7.26
N GLY A 170 3.38 25.41 -8.28
CA GLY A 170 4.05 24.15 -8.60
C GLY A 170 5.49 24.36 -9.04
N ALA A 171 5.76 25.39 -9.84
CA ALA A 171 7.13 25.75 -10.24
C ALA A 171 7.95 26.34 -9.07
N GLU A 172 7.33 27.09 -8.17
CA GLU A 172 7.96 27.58 -6.94
C GLU A 172 8.32 26.41 -6.03
N TYR A 173 7.40 25.45 -5.82
CA TYR A 173 7.67 24.20 -5.09
C TYR A 173 8.89 23.45 -5.63
N VAL A 174 9.03 23.31 -6.95
CA VAL A 174 10.18 22.65 -7.58
C VAL A 174 11.49 23.36 -7.20
N LEU A 175 11.50 24.70 -7.23
CA LEU A 175 12.71 25.51 -6.95
C LEU A 175 13.08 25.60 -5.46
N GLU A 176 12.09 25.51 -4.56
CA GLU A 176 12.29 25.65 -3.13
C GLU A 176 12.49 24.31 -2.40
N SER A 177 12.17 23.20 -3.06
CA SER A 177 12.35 21.87 -2.48
C SER A 177 13.84 21.46 -2.45
N ASP A 178 14.18 20.56 -1.51
CA ASP A 178 15.51 19.95 -1.39
C ASP A 178 15.73 18.79 -2.38
N HIS A 179 14.85 18.62 -3.37
CA HIS A 179 14.95 17.55 -4.37
C HIS A 179 15.72 18.01 -5.60
N ASP A 180 16.69 17.19 -6.04
CA ASP A 180 17.56 17.49 -7.17
C ASP A 180 16.95 17.14 -8.53
N ALA A 181 15.98 16.21 -8.58
CA ALA A 181 15.40 15.70 -9.82
C ALA A 181 13.88 15.47 -9.69
N PHE A 182 13.17 15.61 -10.83
CA PHE A 182 11.72 15.51 -10.91
C PHE A 182 11.27 14.70 -12.12
N VAL A 183 10.17 13.96 -11.95
CA VAL A 183 9.35 13.41 -13.02
C VAL A 183 8.09 14.25 -13.12
N ILE A 184 7.87 14.87 -14.26
CA ILE A 184 6.68 15.68 -14.55
C ILE A 184 5.81 14.90 -15.50
N GLU A 185 4.56 14.65 -15.12
CA GLU A 185 3.62 13.85 -15.88
C GLU A 185 2.38 14.65 -16.25
N GLU A 186 1.64 14.22 -17.27
CA GLU A 186 0.29 14.72 -17.48
C GLU A 186 -0.58 14.43 -16.26
N ARG A 187 -1.49 15.34 -15.91
CA ARG A 187 -2.49 15.10 -14.90
C ARG A 187 -3.52 14.10 -15.43
N LEU A 188 -3.61 12.94 -14.78
CA LEU A 188 -4.67 11.97 -15.03
C LEU A 188 -5.97 12.41 -14.34
N VAL A 189 -7.10 12.16 -14.99
CA VAL A 189 -8.44 12.46 -14.46
C VAL A 189 -9.27 11.17 -14.49
N GLY A 190 -9.81 10.80 -13.33
CA GLY A 190 -10.54 9.55 -13.16
C GLY A 190 -10.71 9.15 -11.71
N GLU A 191 -10.89 7.86 -11.48
CA GLU A 191 -10.95 7.26 -10.16
C GLU A 191 -9.72 6.38 -9.91
N GLU A 192 -9.03 6.60 -8.79
CA GLU A 192 -7.89 5.79 -8.40
C GLU A 192 -8.33 4.41 -7.93
N PHE A 193 -7.56 3.38 -8.27
CA PHE A 193 -7.70 2.02 -7.74
C PHE A 193 -6.37 1.28 -7.80
N THR A 194 -6.29 0.19 -7.07
CA THR A 194 -5.12 -0.69 -7.04
C THR A 194 -5.49 -2.13 -7.34
N VAL A 195 -4.57 -2.83 -7.99
CA VAL A 195 -4.54 -4.29 -8.07
C VAL A 195 -3.17 -4.74 -7.61
N GLN A 196 -3.13 -5.72 -6.71
CA GLN A 196 -1.89 -6.31 -6.22
C GLN A 196 -1.73 -7.71 -6.80
N ALA A 197 -0.49 -8.13 -7.02
CA ALA A 197 -0.19 -9.48 -7.49
C ALA A 197 0.88 -10.13 -6.61
N PHE A 198 0.67 -11.39 -6.21
CA PHE A 198 1.73 -12.27 -5.74
C PHE A 198 2.53 -12.73 -6.95
N VAL A 199 3.81 -12.43 -6.99
CA VAL A 199 4.69 -12.72 -8.12
C VAL A 199 5.85 -13.60 -7.66
N ALA A 200 6.11 -14.67 -8.38
CA ALA A 200 7.31 -15.49 -8.25
C ALA A 200 7.44 -16.42 -9.47
N ASN A 201 8.68 -16.80 -9.80
CA ASN A 201 8.99 -17.82 -10.83
C ASN A 201 8.39 -17.45 -12.22
N GLY A 202 8.31 -16.15 -12.56
CA GLY A 202 7.67 -15.69 -13.80
C GLY A 202 6.15 -15.88 -13.84
N GLN A 203 5.51 -16.15 -12.70
CA GLN A 203 4.07 -16.30 -12.55
C GLN A 203 3.50 -15.23 -11.63
N TYR A 204 2.23 -14.93 -11.78
CA TYR A 204 1.52 -14.03 -10.86
C TYR A 204 0.11 -14.50 -10.53
N ARG A 205 -0.41 -14.02 -9.40
CA ARG A 205 -1.80 -14.22 -8.97
C ARG A 205 -2.32 -12.92 -8.40
N VAL A 206 -3.39 -12.39 -8.97
CA VAL A 206 -3.95 -11.06 -8.63
C VAL A 206 -4.95 -11.11 -7.50
N THR A 207 -5.07 -9.99 -6.78
CA THR A 207 -6.09 -9.75 -5.75
C THR A 207 -7.27 -8.97 -6.32
N PRO A 208 -8.43 -8.93 -5.63
CA PRO A 208 -9.49 -7.97 -5.95
C PRO A 208 -8.97 -6.53 -5.97
N ALA A 209 -9.61 -5.68 -6.78
CA ALA A 209 -9.31 -4.25 -6.80
C ALA A 209 -9.69 -3.58 -5.47
N VAL A 210 -8.89 -2.60 -5.08
CA VAL A 210 -9.10 -1.79 -3.87
C VAL A 210 -9.06 -0.32 -4.24
N GLN A 211 -9.96 0.51 -3.73
CA GLN A 211 -9.85 1.96 -3.79
C GLN A 211 -9.29 2.49 -2.47
N ASP A 212 -8.12 3.13 -2.51
CA ASP A 212 -7.54 3.87 -1.39
C ASP A 212 -7.97 5.35 -1.43
N HIS A 213 -8.02 5.99 -0.25
CA HIS A 213 -8.38 7.39 -0.05
C HIS A 213 -7.21 8.14 0.58
N LYS A 214 -6.41 8.78 -0.27
CA LYS A 214 -5.17 9.44 0.16
C LYS A 214 -5.37 10.83 0.76
N ARG A 215 -6.48 11.52 0.46
CA ARG A 215 -6.74 12.84 1.00
C ARG A 215 -7.10 12.78 2.49
N ALA A 216 -6.56 13.75 3.25
CA ALA A 216 -6.64 13.76 4.70
C ALA A 216 -8.04 13.95 5.26
N TYR A 217 -8.94 14.65 4.54
CA TYR A 217 -10.26 15.03 5.03
C TYR A 217 -11.38 14.40 4.18
N GLU A 218 -12.57 14.34 4.75
CA GLU A 218 -13.79 13.91 4.05
C GLU A 218 -14.02 14.70 2.77
N GLY A 219 -14.66 14.08 1.78
CA GLY A 219 -14.85 14.67 0.46
C GLY A 219 -13.58 14.81 -0.37
N ASP A 220 -12.53 14.04 -0.03
CA ASP A 220 -11.20 14.09 -0.67
C ASP A 220 -10.55 15.47 -0.65
N GLU A 221 -10.67 16.14 0.46
CA GLU A 221 -10.05 17.44 0.69
C GLU A 221 -8.73 17.32 1.50
N GLY A 222 -7.95 18.41 1.46
CA GLY A 222 -6.71 18.55 2.23
C GLY A 222 -5.50 17.88 1.58
N PRO A 223 -4.39 17.74 2.35
CA PRO A 223 -3.14 17.20 1.84
C PRO A 223 -3.21 15.68 1.60
N ASN A 224 -2.31 15.17 0.76
CA ASN A 224 -2.10 13.73 0.60
C ASN A 224 -1.51 13.11 1.87
N THR A 225 -1.88 11.86 2.11
CA THR A 225 -1.42 11.01 3.23
C THR A 225 -0.92 9.67 2.70
N GLY A 226 -0.54 8.78 3.58
CA GLY A 226 -0.26 7.38 3.24
C GLY A 226 -1.51 6.51 3.05
N GLY A 227 -2.71 7.09 3.00
CA GLY A 227 -4.00 6.39 2.94
C GLY A 227 -4.79 6.56 4.25
N MET A 228 -6.02 7.10 4.15
CA MET A 228 -6.94 7.29 5.30
C MET A 228 -7.90 6.13 5.45
N GLY A 229 -7.94 5.25 4.49
CA GLY A 229 -8.76 4.04 4.44
C GLY A 229 -9.07 3.65 3.00
N SER A 230 -9.73 2.53 2.85
CA SER A 230 -9.94 1.89 1.55
C SER A 230 -11.14 0.97 1.57
N TYR A 231 -11.58 0.53 0.40
CA TYR A 231 -12.56 -0.52 0.28
C TYR A 231 -12.30 -1.43 -0.93
N SER A 232 -12.77 -2.67 -0.83
CA SER A 232 -12.90 -3.61 -1.94
C SER A 232 -14.34 -4.15 -1.99
N ASP A 233 -14.81 -4.57 -3.16
CA ASP A 233 -16.12 -5.21 -3.29
C ASP A 233 -16.02 -6.73 -3.05
N ALA A 234 -17.16 -7.38 -3.00
CA ALA A 234 -17.29 -8.85 -2.95
C ALA A 234 -16.91 -9.52 -4.27
N THR A 235 -16.75 -8.76 -5.34
CA THR A 235 -16.20 -9.16 -6.64
C THR A 235 -14.76 -8.64 -6.80
N PHE A 236 -14.16 -8.92 -7.95
CA PHE A 236 -12.80 -8.39 -8.24
C PHE A 236 -12.84 -6.93 -8.68
N GLU A 237 -13.95 -6.47 -9.24
CA GLU A 237 -14.16 -5.12 -9.73
C GLU A 237 -14.75 -4.22 -8.63
N LEU A 238 -14.49 -2.92 -8.74
CA LEU A 238 -15.13 -1.88 -7.93
C LEU A 238 -16.39 -1.34 -8.63
N PRO A 239 -17.35 -0.73 -7.90
CA PRO A 239 -18.65 -0.32 -8.46
C PRO A 239 -18.59 0.66 -9.63
N PHE A 240 -17.51 1.40 -9.79
CA PHE A 240 -17.30 2.40 -10.84
C PHE A 240 -16.51 1.88 -12.06
N MET A 241 -16.08 0.61 -12.04
CA MET A 241 -15.31 -0.03 -13.11
C MET A 241 -16.07 -1.17 -13.75
N THR A 242 -15.62 -1.60 -14.92
CA THR A 242 -16.09 -2.78 -15.63
C THR A 242 -15.08 -3.92 -15.53
N GLU A 243 -15.50 -5.15 -15.86
CA GLU A 243 -14.59 -6.31 -15.99
C GLU A 243 -13.45 -6.02 -16.99
N ALA A 244 -13.74 -5.28 -18.06
CA ALA A 244 -12.72 -4.92 -19.05
C ALA A 244 -11.67 -3.97 -18.45
N ASP A 245 -12.06 -3.01 -17.62
CA ASP A 245 -11.13 -2.10 -16.95
C ASP A 245 -10.18 -2.86 -16.01
N TYR A 246 -10.74 -3.81 -15.24
CA TYR A 246 -9.93 -4.68 -14.38
C TYR A 246 -8.98 -5.56 -15.20
N THR A 247 -9.47 -6.18 -16.28
CA THR A 247 -8.64 -7.01 -17.15
C THR A 247 -7.49 -6.22 -17.75
N MET A 248 -7.73 -4.98 -18.23
CA MET A 248 -6.66 -4.12 -18.75
C MET A 248 -5.61 -3.77 -17.68
N ALA A 249 -6.01 -3.54 -16.43
CA ALA A 249 -5.06 -3.32 -15.34
C ALA A 249 -4.21 -4.59 -15.06
N VAL A 250 -4.80 -5.77 -15.12
CA VAL A 250 -4.09 -7.04 -15.00
C VAL A 250 -3.12 -7.26 -16.16
N GLU A 251 -3.51 -6.93 -17.41
CA GLU A 251 -2.61 -6.99 -18.57
C GLU A 251 -1.38 -6.07 -18.43
N ILE A 252 -1.54 -4.91 -17.77
CA ILE A 252 -0.40 -4.03 -17.44
C ILE A 252 0.54 -4.72 -16.46
N LEU A 253 0.01 -5.36 -15.40
CA LEU A 253 0.82 -6.11 -14.44
C LEU A 253 1.52 -7.31 -15.10
N ASP A 254 0.85 -8.03 -16.01
CA ASP A 254 1.41 -9.12 -16.78
C ASP A 254 2.66 -8.66 -17.57
N ALA A 255 2.54 -7.54 -18.29
CA ALA A 255 3.66 -6.96 -19.04
C ALA A 255 4.85 -6.58 -18.14
N VAL A 256 4.59 -6.09 -16.91
CA VAL A 256 5.65 -5.81 -15.94
C VAL A 256 6.32 -7.09 -15.46
N VAL A 257 5.56 -8.14 -15.15
CA VAL A 257 6.10 -9.44 -14.71
C VAL A 257 6.94 -10.08 -15.81
N ASP A 258 6.49 -10.03 -17.06
CA ASP A 258 7.24 -10.53 -18.21
C ASP A 258 8.59 -9.79 -18.39
N ALA A 259 8.63 -8.48 -18.12
CA ALA A 259 9.83 -7.66 -18.20
C ALA A 259 10.76 -7.80 -16.98
N LEU A 260 10.29 -8.36 -15.87
CA LEU A 260 11.04 -8.60 -14.62
C LEU A 260 11.03 -10.09 -14.23
N PRO A 261 11.68 -10.99 -14.99
CA PRO A 261 11.55 -12.44 -14.79
C PRO A 261 12.09 -12.93 -13.43
N GLU A 262 13.00 -12.19 -12.80
CA GLU A 262 13.56 -12.51 -11.48
C GLU A 262 12.76 -11.91 -10.31
N TYR A 263 11.69 -11.15 -10.60
CA TYR A 263 10.87 -10.51 -9.57
C TYR A 263 10.18 -11.54 -8.69
N LYS A 264 10.24 -11.32 -7.39
CA LYS A 264 9.52 -12.12 -6.39
C LYS A 264 8.99 -11.21 -5.28
N GLY A 265 7.77 -11.43 -4.86
CA GLY A 265 7.12 -10.61 -3.85
C GLY A 265 5.75 -10.11 -4.32
N ILE A 266 5.32 -9.00 -3.77
CA ILE A 266 4.09 -8.34 -4.19
C ILE A 266 4.43 -7.24 -5.19
N LEU A 267 3.83 -7.32 -6.36
CA LEU A 267 3.76 -6.22 -7.32
C LEU A 267 2.41 -5.51 -7.13
N TYR A 268 2.46 -4.24 -6.77
CA TYR A 268 1.30 -3.39 -6.56
C TYR A 268 1.22 -2.40 -7.71
N GLY A 269 0.15 -2.45 -8.50
CA GLY A 269 -0.17 -1.45 -9.50
C GLY A 269 -1.20 -0.47 -8.97
N GLN A 270 -0.85 0.83 -8.90
CA GLN A 270 -1.80 1.90 -8.67
C GLN A 270 -2.19 2.52 -10.01
N PHE A 271 -3.47 2.58 -10.26
CA PHE A 271 -4.04 3.05 -11.51
C PHE A 271 -5.00 4.21 -11.30
N MET A 272 -5.08 5.08 -12.30
CA MET A 272 -6.19 6.00 -12.51
C MET A 272 -7.07 5.42 -13.61
N LEU A 273 -8.32 5.07 -13.29
CA LEU A 273 -9.31 4.72 -14.31
C LEU A 273 -9.77 5.99 -15.00
N THR A 274 -9.29 6.22 -16.19
CA THR A 274 -9.69 7.35 -17.06
C THR A 274 -10.86 6.97 -17.97
N ALA A 275 -11.36 7.92 -18.77
CA ALA A 275 -12.37 7.62 -19.80
C ALA A 275 -11.88 6.55 -20.82
N ASP A 276 -10.58 6.50 -21.09
CA ASP A 276 -9.95 5.61 -22.07
C ASP A 276 -9.41 4.30 -21.46
N GLY A 277 -9.67 4.06 -20.17
CA GLY A 277 -9.18 2.89 -19.43
C GLY A 277 -8.12 3.23 -18.38
N PRO A 278 -7.51 2.21 -17.75
CA PRO A 278 -6.54 2.39 -16.68
C PRO A 278 -5.22 2.96 -17.16
N LYS A 279 -4.71 3.99 -16.44
CA LYS A 279 -3.37 4.53 -16.59
C LYS A 279 -2.59 4.34 -15.29
N VAL A 280 -1.29 4.02 -15.40
CA VAL A 280 -0.44 3.77 -14.24
C VAL A 280 -0.10 5.08 -13.52
N VAL A 281 -0.48 5.16 -12.26
CA VAL A 281 -0.04 6.24 -11.36
C VAL A 281 1.35 5.93 -10.81
N GLU A 282 1.53 4.71 -10.28
CA GLU A 282 2.82 4.18 -9.82
C GLU A 282 2.75 2.66 -9.63
N PHE A 283 3.91 2.02 -9.61
CA PHE A 283 4.07 0.67 -9.07
C PHE A 283 4.73 0.76 -7.71
N ASN A 284 4.35 -0.19 -6.82
CA ASN A 284 5.05 -0.42 -5.57
C ASN A 284 5.48 -1.90 -5.49
N ALA A 285 6.59 -2.16 -4.81
CA ALA A 285 7.25 -3.46 -4.78
C ALA A 285 6.92 -4.28 -3.52
N ARG A 286 5.79 -3.99 -2.90
CA ARG A 286 5.31 -4.57 -1.64
C ARG A 286 3.80 -4.44 -1.53
N PHE A 287 3.21 -5.09 -0.50
CA PHE A 287 1.79 -4.87 -0.21
C PHE A 287 1.49 -3.38 0.03
N GLY A 288 0.32 -2.95 -0.43
CA GLY A 288 -0.23 -1.64 -0.11
C GLY A 288 -0.65 -1.53 1.37
N ASP A 289 -0.65 -0.32 1.88
CA ASP A 289 -1.15 0.05 3.19
C ASP A 289 -2.06 1.29 3.02
N PRO A 290 -3.39 1.13 2.99
CA PRO A 290 -4.19 0.11 3.70
C PRO A 290 -4.60 -1.16 2.92
N GLU A 291 -4.31 -1.36 1.66
CA GLU A 291 -4.89 -2.38 0.80
C GLU A 291 -4.68 -3.83 1.28
N ALA A 292 -3.56 -4.13 1.94
CA ALA A 292 -3.32 -5.44 2.54
C ALA A 292 -4.40 -5.80 3.58
N MET A 293 -4.93 -4.79 4.29
CA MET A 293 -5.99 -4.97 5.28
C MET A 293 -7.38 -5.18 4.65
N ASN A 294 -7.54 -4.90 3.35
CA ASN A 294 -8.74 -5.29 2.61
C ASN A 294 -8.65 -6.71 2.07
N THR A 295 -7.52 -7.07 1.48
CA THR A 295 -7.37 -8.29 0.70
C THR A 295 -7.01 -9.51 1.53
N LEU A 296 -6.06 -9.40 2.48
CA LEU A 296 -5.60 -10.52 3.29
C LEU A 296 -6.67 -11.10 4.24
N PRO A 297 -7.56 -10.33 4.86
CA PRO A 297 -8.62 -10.88 5.70
C PRO A 297 -9.66 -11.73 4.98
N VAL A 298 -9.82 -11.54 3.68
CA VAL A 298 -10.76 -12.31 2.84
C VAL A 298 -10.06 -13.33 1.94
N LEU A 299 -8.72 -13.42 1.99
CA LEU A 299 -7.97 -14.45 1.30
C LEU A 299 -8.13 -15.80 2.01
N GLU A 300 -8.74 -16.78 1.33
CA GLU A 300 -8.91 -18.16 1.82
C GLU A 300 -7.66 -19.03 1.56
N THR A 301 -6.93 -18.74 0.48
CA THR A 301 -5.70 -19.46 0.17
C THR A 301 -4.65 -19.19 1.24
N ASP A 302 -4.07 -20.26 1.79
CA ASP A 302 -3.02 -20.16 2.80
C ASP A 302 -1.80 -19.41 2.26
N VAL A 303 -1.48 -18.25 2.86
CA VAL A 303 -0.34 -17.41 2.46
C VAL A 303 0.97 -18.18 2.51
N VAL A 304 1.18 -19.03 3.51
CA VAL A 304 2.41 -19.80 3.64
C VAL A 304 2.53 -20.84 2.52
N SER A 305 1.42 -21.34 1.99
CA SER A 305 1.44 -22.20 0.80
C SER A 305 1.90 -21.46 -0.46
N ILE A 306 1.55 -20.18 -0.59
CA ILE A 306 2.02 -19.32 -1.69
C ILE A 306 3.54 -19.09 -1.55
N LEU A 307 4.00 -18.72 -0.35
CA LEU A 307 5.41 -18.48 -0.07
C LEU A 307 6.27 -19.73 -0.31
N ARG A 308 5.75 -20.90 0.06
CA ARG A 308 6.41 -22.19 -0.16
C ARG A 308 6.55 -22.51 -1.65
N ALA A 309 5.46 -22.37 -2.42
CA ALA A 309 5.51 -22.58 -3.86
C ALA A 309 6.48 -21.63 -4.55
N ALA A 310 6.49 -20.35 -4.14
CA ALA A 310 7.43 -19.36 -4.64
C ALA A 310 8.89 -19.75 -4.36
N ARG A 311 9.21 -20.18 -3.14
CA ARG A 311 10.55 -20.62 -2.74
C ARG A 311 11.01 -21.88 -3.46
N ASP A 312 10.12 -22.85 -3.60
CA ASP A 312 10.47 -24.18 -4.11
C ASP A 312 10.49 -24.21 -5.65
N GLY A 313 10.11 -23.10 -6.31
CA GLY A 313 10.05 -23.02 -7.79
C GLY A 313 8.85 -23.74 -8.38
N ASP A 314 7.83 -23.98 -7.56
CA ASP A 314 6.58 -24.60 -7.96
C ASP A 314 5.60 -23.58 -8.56
N ASP A 315 4.53 -24.07 -9.19
CA ASP A 315 3.45 -23.22 -9.65
C ASP A 315 2.74 -22.54 -8.46
N LEU A 316 2.54 -21.21 -8.56
CA LEU A 316 1.78 -20.49 -7.55
C LEU A 316 0.32 -21.00 -7.51
N PRO A 317 -0.22 -21.31 -6.32
CA PRO A 317 -1.59 -21.77 -6.19
C PRO A 317 -2.59 -20.70 -6.67
N GLU A 318 -3.73 -21.14 -7.18
CA GLU A 318 -4.83 -20.26 -7.48
C GLU A 318 -5.33 -19.58 -6.19
N LEU A 319 -5.48 -18.24 -6.22
CA LEU A 319 -6.02 -17.50 -5.07
C LEU A 319 -7.53 -17.67 -5.01
N LYS A 320 -8.01 -17.94 -3.81
CA LYS A 320 -9.44 -17.97 -3.47
C LYS A 320 -9.72 -16.91 -2.44
N PHE A 321 -10.75 -16.13 -2.67
CA PHE A 321 -11.21 -15.10 -1.76
C PHE A 321 -12.64 -15.41 -1.29
N GLU A 322 -12.95 -15.07 -0.04
CA GLU A 322 -14.33 -15.00 0.42
C GLU A 322 -15.09 -14.02 -0.47
N ASN A 323 -16.32 -14.34 -0.83
CA ASN A 323 -17.21 -13.41 -1.55
C ASN A 323 -17.73 -12.34 -0.59
N ARG A 324 -16.85 -11.46 -0.14
CA ARG A 324 -17.08 -10.42 0.86
C ARG A 324 -16.41 -9.11 0.47
N ALA A 325 -17.16 -8.03 0.64
CA ALA A 325 -16.62 -6.68 0.60
C ALA A 325 -15.90 -6.34 1.92
N THR A 326 -14.92 -5.45 1.83
CA THR A 326 -14.20 -4.95 3.00
C THR A 326 -14.13 -3.41 2.98
N VAL A 327 -14.20 -2.79 4.15
CA VAL A 327 -13.96 -1.36 4.34
C VAL A 327 -12.98 -1.16 5.48
N CYS A 328 -11.86 -0.52 5.16
CA CYS A 328 -10.82 -0.13 6.10
C CYS A 328 -10.93 1.36 6.40
N LYS A 329 -10.92 1.74 7.68
CA LYS A 329 -10.87 3.15 8.14
C LYS A 329 -9.71 3.32 9.11
N TYR A 330 -8.79 4.23 8.78
CA TYR A 330 -7.65 4.57 9.64
C TYR A 330 -8.00 5.66 10.65
N ALA A 331 -7.61 5.42 11.90
CA ALA A 331 -7.50 6.46 12.91
C ALA A 331 -6.07 7.05 12.89
N VAL A 332 -5.99 8.36 12.81
CA VAL A 332 -4.73 9.09 12.78
C VAL A 332 -4.70 10.16 13.89
N PRO A 333 -3.54 10.55 14.42
CA PRO A 333 -3.46 11.62 15.41
C PRO A 333 -3.93 12.95 14.82
N GLU A 334 -4.49 13.82 15.69
CA GLU A 334 -4.81 15.21 15.29
C GLU A 334 -3.60 15.87 14.62
N GLY A 335 -3.86 16.67 13.58
CA GLY A 335 -2.84 17.40 12.82
C GLY A 335 -2.13 16.56 11.75
N TYR A 336 -2.35 15.23 11.68
CA TYR A 336 -1.82 14.40 10.61
C TYR A 336 -2.34 14.85 9.24
N PRO A 337 -1.51 14.92 8.17
CA PRO A 337 -0.10 14.52 8.09
C PRO A 337 0.90 15.67 8.33
N THR A 338 0.47 16.90 8.53
CA THR A 338 1.32 18.11 8.50
C THR A 338 1.89 18.51 9.85
N ASP A 339 1.11 18.38 10.94
CA ASP A 339 1.50 18.72 12.31
C ASP A 339 0.91 17.69 13.29
N PRO A 340 1.29 16.41 13.19
CA PRO A 340 0.68 15.35 13.99
C PRO A 340 1.04 15.43 15.47
N ARG A 341 0.04 15.29 16.33
CA ARG A 341 0.18 15.30 17.79
C ARG A 341 0.18 13.89 18.35
N ALA A 342 1.34 13.37 18.68
CA ALA A 342 1.49 12.07 19.32
C ALA A 342 0.97 12.04 20.75
N GLY A 343 0.67 10.84 21.27
CA GLY A 343 0.38 10.57 22.67
C GLY A 343 -1.11 10.55 23.04
N ALA A 344 -2.02 10.55 22.08
CA ALA A 344 -3.41 10.19 22.35
C ALA A 344 -3.51 8.69 22.68
N GLU A 345 -4.32 8.35 23.70
CA GLU A 345 -4.54 6.96 24.08
C GLU A 345 -5.40 6.23 23.03
N VAL A 346 -5.01 5.02 22.68
CA VAL A 346 -5.78 4.11 21.82
C VAL A 346 -6.62 3.21 22.73
N THR A 347 -7.90 3.51 22.82
CA THR A 347 -8.83 2.86 23.76
C THR A 347 -9.50 1.61 23.19
N ILE A 348 -9.49 1.44 21.86
CA ILE A 348 -10.06 0.26 21.20
C ILE A 348 -9.09 -0.92 21.23
N ASP A 349 -9.62 -2.09 21.55
CA ASP A 349 -8.92 -3.36 21.51
C ASP A 349 -9.69 -4.39 20.64
N PRO A 350 -9.12 -5.57 20.36
CA PRO A 350 -9.80 -6.57 19.53
C PRO A 350 -11.16 -7.06 20.07
N GLU A 351 -11.38 -7.03 21.40
CA GLU A 351 -12.65 -7.45 22.00
C GLU A 351 -13.72 -6.37 21.82
N SER A 352 -13.37 -5.11 22.01
CA SER A 352 -14.28 -3.96 21.85
C SER A 352 -14.57 -3.63 20.37
N ALA A 353 -13.71 -4.04 19.43
CA ALA A 353 -13.95 -3.87 17.99
C ALA A 353 -15.16 -4.69 17.47
N GLY A 354 -15.67 -5.66 18.23
CA GLY A 354 -16.85 -6.44 17.87
C GLY A 354 -16.62 -7.35 16.66
N GLU A 355 -17.41 -7.16 15.58
CA GLU A 355 -17.27 -7.95 14.34
C GLU A 355 -16.17 -7.40 13.40
N ALA A 356 -15.70 -6.19 13.64
CA ALA A 356 -14.61 -5.61 12.86
C ALA A 356 -13.25 -6.20 13.27
N LEU A 357 -12.31 -6.16 12.34
CA LEU A 357 -10.93 -6.50 12.61
C LEU A 357 -10.17 -5.22 12.99
N LEU A 358 -9.35 -5.29 14.03
CA LEU A 358 -8.47 -4.21 14.45
C LEU A 358 -7.04 -4.51 14.00
N PHE A 359 -6.41 -3.53 13.36
CA PHE A 359 -5.01 -3.56 12.97
C PHE A 359 -4.26 -2.36 13.56
N TYR A 360 -3.38 -2.62 14.50
CA TYR A 360 -2.45 -1.59 14.98
C TYR A 360 -1.42 -1.30 13.89
N ALA A 361 -1.05 -0.02 13.78
CA ALA A 361 -0.04 0.46 12.85
C ALA A 361 1.11 1.11 13.63
N SER A 362 1.34 2.40 13.46
CA SER A 362 2.40 3.11 14.18
C SER A 362 1.91 3.56 15.56
N VAL A 363 2.03 2.70 16.55
CA VAL A 363 1.67 2.96 17.93
C VAL A 363 2.85 2.76 18.88
N ASP A 364 2.77 3.38 20.05
CA ASP A 364 3.71 3.25 21.16
C ASP A 364 3.02 2.45 22.27
N ALA A 365 3.38 1.15 22.36
CA ALA A 365 2.86 0.26 23.41
C ALA A 365 3.69 0.41 24.68
N ARG A 366 3.06 0.83 25.77
CA ARG A 366 3.66 1.05 27.10
C ARG A 366 3.02 0.12 28.11
N GLU A 367 3.57 0.10 29.34
CA GLU A 367 3.01 -0.70 30.45
C GLU A 367 1.60 -0.27 30.85
N ASP A 368 1.24 1.00 30.63
CA ASP A 368 -0.03 1.60 31.04
C ASP A 368 -1.04 1.77 29.89
N GLY A 369 -0.68 1.43 28.64
CA GLY A 369 -1.60 1.54 27.52
C GLY A 369 -0.89 1.62 26.16
N VAL A 370 -1.70 1.82 25.12
CA VAL A 370 -1.25 2.01 23.73
C VAL A 370 -1.50 3.46 23.33
N TYR A 371 -0.51 4.11 22.75
CA TYR A 371 -0.56 5.53 22.42
C TYR A 371 -0.23 5.79 20.96
N THR A 372 -0.76 6.88 20.40
CA THR A 372 -0.44 7.30 19.04
C THR A 372 0.99 7.83 18.95
N THR A 373 1.61 7.58 17.78
CA THR A 373 2.83 8.26 17.32
C THR A 373 2.47 9.45 16.42
N THR A 374 3.36 9.89 15.58
CA THR A 374 3.15 10.95 14.56
C THR A 374 2.61 10.40 13.22
N SER A 375 2.36 9.09 13.11
CA SER A 375 1.81 8.45 11.92
C SER A 375 0.45 7.83 12.21
N ARG A 376 -0.12 7.10 11.23
CA ARG A 376 -1.41 6.41 11.38
C ARG A 376 -1.34 5.42 12.53
N ALA A 377 -2.34 5.44 13.43
CA ALA A 377 -2.28 4.70 14.68
C ALA A 377 -2.83 3.28 14.54
N PHE A 378 -4.06 3.16 14.10
CA PHE A 378 -4.72 1.87 13.89
C PHE A 378 -5.75 1.97 12.77
N ALA A 379 -6.15 0.82 12.24
CA ALA A 379 -7.25 0.71 11.31
C ALA A 379 -8.30 -0.28 11.85
N VAL A 380 -9.57 0.01 11.59
CA VAL A 380 -10.65 -0.97 11.72
C VAL A 380 -11.09 -1.43 10.34
N VAL A 381 -11.35 -2.72 10.19
CA VAL A 381 -11.80 -3.31 8.93
C VAL A 381 -13.10 -4.06 9.15
N GLY A 382 -14.17 -3.53 8.56
CA GLY A 382 -15.43 -4.23 8.47
C GLY A 382 -15.45 -5.17 7.27
N ARG A 383 -16.20 -6.27 7.38
CA ARG A 383 -16.46 -7.24 6.30
C ARG A 383 -17.97 -7.41 6.14
N GLY A 384 -18.46 -7.45 4.90
CA GLY A 384 -19.88 -7.56 4.61
C GLY A 384 -20.13 -8.16 3.24
N ASP A 385 -21.41 -8.43 2.94
CA ASP A 385 -21.82 -8.90 1.61
C ASP A 385 -21.80 -7.77 0.56
N THR A 386 -21.75 -6.51 1.03
CA THR A 386 -21.64 -5.29 0.23
C THR A 386 -20.68 -4.31 0.90
N ILE A 387 -20.13 -3.34 0.15
CA ILE A 387 -19.27 -2.29 0.69
C ILE A 387 -19.98 -1.51 1.81
N THR A 388 -21.25 -1.14 1.63
CA THR A 388 -22.01 -0.41 2.66
C THR A 388 -22.30 -1.28 3.89
N GLY A 389 -22.44 -2.60 3.73
CA GLY A 389 -22.56 -3.55 4.85
C GLY A 389 -21.23 -3.67 5.62
N ALA A 390 -20.11 -3.71 4.92
CA ALA A 390 -18.78 -3.70 5.53
C ALA A 390 -18.49 -2.35 6.22
N GLU A 391 -18.91 -1.24 5.60
CA GLU A 391 -18.81 0.10 6.19
C GLU A 391 -19.54 0.19 7.54
N ALA A 392 -20.79 -0.31 7.61
CA ALA A 392 -21.56 -0.29 8.83
C ALA A 392 -20.87 -1.05 9.98
N VAL A 393 -20.19 -2.18 9.68
CA VAL A 393 -19.41 -2.93 10.68
C VAL A 393 -18.18 -2.11 11.14
N ALA A 394 -17.49 -1.44 10.23
CA ALA A 394 -16.35 -0.59 10.60
C ALA A 394 -16.79 0.63 11.41
N ALA A 395 -17.90 1.28 11.03
CA ALA A 395 -18.46 2.44 11.73
C ALA A 395 -18.88 2.07 13.17
N ASP A 396 -19.57 0.93 13.36
CA ASP A 396 -19.96 0.44 14.68
C ASP A 396 -18.75 0.19 15.61
N ALA A 397 -17.63 -0.27 15.06
CA ALA A 397 -16.40 -0.43 15.83
C ALA A 397 -15.78 0.93 16.21
N ILE A 398 -15.80 1.91 15.29
CA ILE A 398 -15.30 3.26 15.55
C ILE A 398 -16.14 3.96 16.64
N GLU A 399 -17.45 3.83 16.61
CA GLU A 399 -18.34 4.42 17.65
C GLU A 399 -18.02 3.93 19.07
N ARG A 400 -17.36 2.77 19.22
CA ARG A 400 -16.91 2.23 20.51
C ARG A 400 -15.53 2.74 20.94
N ALA A 401 -14.77 3.31 20.00
CA ALA A 401 -13.48 3.91 20.30
C ALA A 401 -13.67 5.35 20.84
N ASP A 402 -12.80 5.77 21.76
CA ASP A 402 -12.70 7.18 22.10
C ASP A 402 -11.86 7.88 21.03
N GLU A 403 -12.49 8.80 20.26
CA GLU A 403 -11.81 9.55 19.22
C GLU A 403 -11.03 10.77 19.74
N THR A 404 -10.92 10.96 21.07
CA THR A 404 -10.20 12.11 21.65
C THR A 404 -8.75 12.13 21.19
N GLY A 405 -8.36 13.20 20.48
CA GLY A 405 -7.00 13.34 19.92
C GLY A 405 -6.77 12.55 18.63
N LEU A 406 -7.81 11.95 18.07
CA LEU A 406 -7.79 11.19 16.81
C LEU A 406 -8.64 11.87 15.74
N ARG A 407 -8.40 11.51 14.50
CA ARG A 407 -9.22 11.85 13.35
C ARG A 407 -9.39 10.63 12.46
N ILE A 408 -10.61 10.43 11.99
CA ILE A 408 -11.02 9.33 11.11
C ILE A 408 -11.81 9.93 9.96
N ARG A 409 -11.74 9.34 8.78
CA ARG A 409 -12.62 9.65 7.64
C ARG A 409 -13.83 8.72 7.70
N HIS A 410 -14.98 9.26 8.11
CA HIS A 410 -16.21 8.49 8.21
C HIS A 410 -16.90 8.25 6.85
N ASP A 411 -16.59 9.08 5.82
CA ASP A 411 -17.18 8.99 4.50
C ASP A 411 -16.75 7.76 3.68
N ILE A 412 -15.59 7.14 4.00
CA ILE A 412 -15.04 6.01 3.24
C ILE A 412 -15.98 4.79 3.30
N GLY A 413 -16.40 4.30 2.13
CA GLY A 413 -17.29 3.13 1.98
C GLY A 413 -18.78 3.44 2.13
N THR A 414 -19.17 4.69 2.37
CA THR A 414 -20.57 5.10 2.45
C THR A 414 -21.25 5.09 1.06
N ALA A 415 -22.59 4.94 1.06
CA ALA A 415 -23.36 4.93 -0.18
C ALA A 415 -23.19 6.22 -0.99
N ASP A 416 -23.12 7.37 -0.32
CA ASP A 416 -22.97 8.67 -1.00
C ASP A 416 -21.61 8.78 -1.70
N LEU A 417 -20.53 8.32 -1.06
CA LEU A 417 -19.20 8.28 -1.67
C LEU A 417 -19.19 7.35 -2.88
N LEU A 418 -19.72 6.13 -2.76
CA LEU A 418 -19.77 5.17 -3.87
C LEU A 418 -20.55 5.72 -5.07
N LEU A 419 -21.70 6.33 -4.82
CA LEU A 419 -22.51 6.96 -5.87
C LEU A 419 -21.75 8.09 -6.56
N ALA A 420 -21.05 8.94 -5.81
CA ALA A 420 -20.23 10.00 -6.38
C ALA A 420 -19.15 9.47 -7.34
N ARG A 421 -18.49 8.34 -7.00
CA ARG A 421 -17.49 7.68 -7.87
C ARG A 421 -18.12 7.16 -9.16
N ILE A 422 -19.24 6.44 -9.04
CA ILE A 422 -19.98 5.92 -10.20
C ILE A 422 -20.43 7.05 -11.12
N GLU A 423 -21.02 8.13 -10.57
CA GLU A 423 -21.46 9.28 -11.33
C GLU A 423 -20.29 10.02 -12.00
N HIS A 424 -19.13 10.11 -11.32
CA HIS A 424 -17.95 10.75 -11.88
C HIS A 424 -17.45 9.95 -13.10
N MET A 425 -17.28 8.63 -12.98
CA MET A 425 -16.84 7.81 -14.10
C MET A 425 -17.84 7.79 -15.26
N ASN A 426 -19.14 7.79 -14.97
CA ASN A 426 -20.16 7.88 -16.01
C ASN A 426 -20.05 9.19 -16.80
N ARG A 427 -19.87 10.35 -16.12
CA ARG A 427 -19.66 11.64 -16.80
C ARG A 427 -18.41 11.63 -17.67
N LEU A 428 -17.28 11.11 -17.16
CA LEU A 428 -16.03 11.06 -17.92
C LEU A 428 -16.12 10.20 -19.19
N ARG A 429 -16.99 9.17 -19.18
CA ARG A 429 -17.19 8.29 -20.35
C ARG A 429 -18.21 8.81 -21.34
N GLU A 430 -19.04 9.77 -20.95
CA GLU A 430 -20.05 10.44 -21.82
C GLU A 430 -19.45 11.63 -22.60
N ASP A 431 -18.39 12.27 -22.08
CA ASP A 431 -17.68 13.40 -22.68
C ASP A 431 -16.65 12.94 -23.74
#